data_15de5652b64e6d9c22a790e86a5029e5
#
_entry.id   15de5652b64e6d9c22a790e86a5029e5
#
_cell.length_a   1.000
_cell.length_b   1.000
_cell.length_c   1.000
_cell.angle_alpha   90.00
_cell.angle_beta   90.00
_cell.angle_gamma   90.00
#
_symmetry.space_group_name_H-M   'P 1'
#
loop_
_entity.id
_entity.type
_entity.pdbx_description
1 polymer ?
#
loop_
_entity_poly.entity_id
_entity_poly.type
_entity_poly.pdbx_seq_one_letter_code
_entity_poly.pdbx_strand_id
1 'polypeptide(L)'
;MKNILMNENNIGIIKLYEKKEISIMCGIIGFTGKLKAQDVLLTGLASLEYRGYDSAGIAYFKDTGKISLRKTVGKVKDLRAICDDDNNSTCGIGHTRWATHGGVTNANAHPHKVGQVALI
;
A
#
# COMPACT_ATOMS: atom_id res chain seq x y z
N MET A 1 21.40 -4.52 0.24
CA MET A 1 20.43 -5.27 -0.61
C MET A 1 19.67 -6.23 0.31
N LYS A 2 18.44 -5.94 0.63
CA LYS A 2 17.59 -6.90 1.37
C LYS A 2 16.64 -7.51 0.36
N ASN A 3 16.82 -8.79 0.08
CA ASN A 3 15.90 -9.57 -0.73
C ASN A 3 14.73 -10.01 0.16
N ILE A 4 13.51 -9.72 -0.25
CA ILE A 4 12.36 -10.40 0.31
C ILE A 4 12.20 -11.66 -0.52
N LEU A 5 12.51 -12.80 0.09
CA LEU A 5 12.32 -14.10 -0.53
C LEU A 5 10.83 -14.41 -0.59
N MET A 6 10.40 -14.87 -1.75
CA MET A 6 9.06 -15.45 -1.91
C MET A 6 9.00 -16.73 -1.09
N ASN A 7 8.02 -16.85 -0.24
CA ASN A 7 7.69 -18.11 0.40
C ASN A 7 6.77 -18.90 -0.54
N GLU A 8 6.85 -20.23 -0.51
CA GLU A 8 6.19 -21.17 -1.41
C GLU A 8 4.65 -21.09 -1.47
N ASN A 9 4.06 -20.15 -0.76
CA ASN A 9 2.61 -19.95 -0.67
C ASN A 9 2.03 -18.87 -1.61
N ASN A 10 2.66 -18.60 -2.76
CA ASN A 10 2.14 -17.68 -3.80
C ASN A 10 1.87 -16.23 -3.37
N ILE A 11 2.76 -15.62 -2.62
CA ILE A 11 2.71 -14.18 -2.34
C ILE A 11 3.71 -13.49 -3.27
N GLY A 12 3.21 -12.76 -4.27
CA GLY A 12 4.03 -11.92 -5.13
C GLY A 12 4.25 -10.54 -4.51
N ILE A 13 5.44 -10.28 -3.97
CA ILE A 13 5.86 -8.96 -3.53
C ILE A 13 6.89 -8.43 -4.53
N ILE A 14 6.58 -7.33 -5.21
CA ILE A 14 7.51 -6.67 -6.11
C ILE A 14 8.37 -5.71 -5.31
N LYS A 15 9.68 -5.98 -5.26
CA LYS A 15 10.68 -5.13 -4.62
C LYS A 15 11.48 -4.36 -5.66
N LEU A 16 11.55 -3.03 -5.52
CA LEU A 16 12.46 -2.20 -6.28
C LEU A 16 13.80 -2.07 -5.53
N TYR A 17 14.91 -2.18 -6.26
CA TYR A 17 16.27 -2.25 -5.73
C TYR A 17 16.88 -0.88 -5.49
N GLU A 18 17.78 -0.82 -4.52
CA GLU A 18 18.46 0.40 -4.12
C GLU A 18 19.99 0.37 -4.27
N LYS A 19 20.54 1.49 -4.72
CA LYS A 19 21.92 1.91 -4.48
C LYS A 19 21.98 2.74 -3.17
N LYS A 20 23.09 2.68 -2.50
CA LYS A 20 23.48 3.06 -1.14
C LYS A 20 23.33 4.58 -0.77
N GLU A 21 22.42 5.31 -1.38
CA GLU A 21 22.01 6.61 -0.90
C GLU A 21 20.62 6.45 -0.28
N ILE A 22 20.42 6.99 0.91
CA ILE A 22 19.09 7.04 1.55
C ILE A 22 18.23 7.98 0.70
N SER A 23 17.76 7.45 -0.39
CA SER A 23 16.80 8.12 -1.26
C SER A 23 15.45 8.03 -0.59
N ILE A 24 14.97 9.15 -0.07
CA ILE A 24 13.61 9.27 0.43
C ILE A 24 12.70 9.14 -0.79
N MET A 25 11.88 8.09 -0.82
CA MET A 25 11.05 7.74 -1.97
C MET A 25 9.74 7.10 -1.53
N CYS A 26 8.72 7.24 -2.36
CA CYS A 26 7.47 6.52 -2.22
C CYS A 26 7.67 5.00 -2.20
N GLY A 27 6.84 4.30 -1.46
CA GLY A 27 6.74 2.84 -1.46
C GLY A 27 5.47 2.39 -2.17
N ILE A 28 5.58 1.34 -2.98
CA ILE A 28 4.47 0.77 -3.74
C ILE A 28 4.39 -0.73 -3.45
N ILE A 29 3.18 -1.24 -3.27
CA ILE A 29 2.92 -2.67 -3.12
C ILE A 29 1.67 -3.06 -3.91
N GLY A 30 1.72 -4.21 -4.57
CA GLY A 30 0.57 -4.87 -5.16
C GLY A 30 0.46 -6.30 -4.63
N PHE A 31 -0.75 -6.80 -4.49
CA PHE A 31 -1.00 -8.15 -4.05
C PHE A 31 -2.19 -8.77 -4.77
N THR A 32 -2.05 -10.03 -5.15
CA THR A 32 -3.15 -10.92 -5.50
C THR A 32 -2.83 -12.32 -4.99
N GLY A 33 -3.78 -13.00 -4.37
CA GLY A 33 -3.54 -14.30 -3.77
C GLY A 33 -4.67 -14.75 -2.85
N LYS A 34 -4.40 -15.76 -2.03
CA LYS A 34 -5.39 -16.40 -1.14
C LYS A 34 -5.48 -15.78 0.25
N LEU A 35 -4.54 -14.90 0.60
CA LEU A 35 -4.54 -14.20 1.88
C LEU A 35 -5.43 -12.96 1.81
N LYS A 36 -5.77 -12.38 2.95
CA LYS A 36 -6.46 -11.08 3.03
C LYS A 36 -5.54 -9.99 2.47
N ALA A 37 -5.94 -9.39 1.35
CA ALA A 37 -5.15 -8.37 0.68
C ALA A 37 -4.84 -7.19 1.60
N GLN A 38 -5.80 -6.73 2.41
CA GLN A 38 -5.60 -5.64 3.36
C GLN A 38 -4.41 -5.90 4.29
N ASP A 39 -4.32 -7.09 4.89
CA ASP A 39 -3.26 -7.41 5.86
C ASP A 39 -1.89 -7.48 5.18
N VAL A 40 -1.84 -8.06 3.98
CA VAL A 40 -0.61 -8.15 3.19
C VAL A 40 -0.14 -6.75 2.77
N LEU A 41 -1.05 -5.90 2.28
CA LEU A 41 -0.73 -4.54 1.87
C LEU A 41 -0.23 -3.69 3.05
N LEU A 42 -0.93 -3.71 4.18
CA LEU A 42 -0.53 -2.96 5.37
C LEU A 42 0.81 -3.41 5.92
N THR A 43 1.07 -4.72 5.95
CA THR A 43 2.35 -5.27 6.41
C THR A 43 3.49 -4.90 5.46
N GLY A 44 3.25 -4.99 4.15
CA GLY A 44 4.23 -4.59 3.15
C GLY A 44 4.53 -3.09 3.17
N LEU A 45 3.52 -2.24 3.29
CA LEU A 45 3.71 -0.79 3.42
C LEU A 45 4.50 -0.42 4.69
N ALA A 46 4.23 -1.06 5.83
CA ALA A 46 5.00 -0.85 7.05
C ALA A 46 6.49 -1.18 6.86
N SER A 47 6.80 -2.19 6.05
CA SER A 47 8.18 -2.54 5.70
C SER A 47 8.85 -1.53 4.76
N LEU A 48 8.09 -0.67 4.11
CA LEU A 48 8.57 0.37 3.19
C LEU A 48 8.67 1.76 3.83
N GLU A 49 8.14 1.95 5.04
CA GLU A 49 8.12 3.25 5.72
C GLU A 49 9.52 3.85 5.95
N TYR A 50 10.55 3.01 6.09
CA TYR A 50 11.94 3.48 6.28
C TYR A 50 12.45 4.37 5.13
N ARG A 51 11.78 4.30 3.96
CA ARG A 51 12.13 5.10 2.77
C ARG A 51 11.56 6.53 2.83
N GLY A 52 10.71 6.81 3.77
CA GLY A 52 10.00 8.06 3.93
C GLY A 52 8.50 7.91 3.66
N TYR A 53 7.73 8.71 4.38
CA TYR A 53 6.28 8.78 4.25
C TYR A 53 5.79 10.14 4.74
N ASP A 54 4.72 10.61 4.16
CA ASP A 54 3.89 11.71 4.69
C ASP A 54 2.42 11.29 4.70
N SER A 55 2.09 10.32 3.88
CA SER A 55 0.76 9.73 3.80
C SER A 55 0.84 8.29 3.29
N ALA A 56 -0.19 7.52 3.55
CA ALA A 56 -0.31 6.13 3.13
C ALA A 56 -1.74 5.80 2.72
N GLY A 57 -1.90 4.81 1.87
CA GLY A 57 -3.21 4.32 1.49
C GLY A 57 -3.17 2.96 0.83
N ILE A 58 -4.33 2.31 0.84
CA ILE A 58 -4.60 1.04 0.17
C ILE A 58 -5.91 1.10 -0.58
N ALA A 59 -5.97 0.38 -1.69
CA ALA A 59 -7.21 0.09 -2.40
C ALA A 59 -7.27 -1.42 -2.66
N TYR A 60 -8.42 -2.02 -2.43
CA TYR A 60 -8.62 -3.46 -2.61
C TYR A 60 -10.03 -3.77 -3.06
N PHE A 61 -10.20 -4.88 -3.78
CA PHE A 61 -11.51 -5.38 -4.17
C PHE A 61 -12.18 -6.08 -3.00
N LYS A 62 -13.39 -5.67 -2.69
CA LYS A 62 -14.28 -6.43 -1.81
C LYS A 62 -14.89 -7.62 -2.55
N ASP A 63 -15.33 -8.62 -1.82
CA ASP A 63 -16.11 -9.76 -2.32
C ASP A 63 -17.40 -9.34 -3.05
N THR A 64 -17.92 -8.16 -2.73
CA THR A 64 -19.04 -7.52 -3.45
C THR A 64 -18.68 -7.01 -4.85
N GLY A 65 -17.41 -7.14 -5.29
CA GLY A 65 -16.90 -6.60 -6.55
C GLY A 65 -16.62 -5.09 -6.55
N LYS A 66 -16.76 -4.43 -5.40
CA LYS A 66 -16.49 -2.98 -5.27
C LYS A 66 -15.08 -2.72 -4.75
N ILE A 67 -14.45 -1.65 -5.23
CA ILE A 67 -13.17 -1.19 -4.71
C ILE A 67 -13.39 -0.40 -3.42
N SER A 68 -12.77 -0.87 -2.34
CA SER A 68 -12.60 -0.13 -1.10
C SER A 68 -11.32 0.68 -1.15
N LEU A 69 -11.37 1.92 -0.70
CA LEU A 69 -10.23 2.84 -0.60
C LEU A 69 -10.10 3.32 0.84
N ARG A 70 -8.89 3.20 1.40
CA ARG A 70 -8.52 3.77 2.69
C ARG A 70 -7.21 4.51 2.52
N LYS A 71 -7.17 5.76 2.94
CA LYS A 71 -5.95 6.58 2.92
C LYS A 71 -5.96 7.62 4.02
N THR A 72 -4.77 7.97 4.50
CA THR A 72 -4.57 8.94 5.57
C THR A 72 -3.24 9.66 5.44
N VAL A 73 -3.19 10.87 5.93
CA VAL A 73 -1.93 11.54 6.27
C VAL A 73 -1.34 10.83 7.50
N GLY A 74 -0.03 10.61 7.51
CA GLY A 74 0.68 9.96 8.60
C GLY A 74 1.23 8.58 8.26
N LYS A 75 1.37 7.75 9.29
CA LYS A 75 2.00 6.43 9.23
C LYS A 75 1.05 5.32 8.80
N VAL A 76 1.62 4.19 8.40
CA VAL A 76 0.84 2.97 8.12
C VAL A 76 0.04 2.50 9.34
N LYS A 77 0.52 2.73 10.57
CA LYS A 77 -0.27 2.45 11.79
C LYS A 77 -1.56 3.26 11.84
N ASP A 78 -1.54 4.52 11.39
CA ASP A 78 -2.72 5.39 11.36
C ASP A 78 -3.68 4.93 10.26
N LEU A 79 -3.14 4.48 9.12
CA LEU A 79 -3.92 3.84 8.06
C LEU A 79 -4.59 2.56 8.55
N ARG A 80 -3.87 1.72 9.29
CA ARG A 80 -4.42 0.48 9.88
C ARG A 80 -5.60 0.76 10.81
N ALA A 81 -5.53 1.84 11.59
CA ALA A 81 -6.58 2.22 12.53
C ALA A 81 -7.93 2.58 11.87
N ILE A 82 -7.90 2.99 10.59
CA ILE A 82 -9.11 3.33 9.82
C ILE A 82 -9.55 2.23 8.85
N CYS A 83 -8.87 1.09 8.85
CA CYS A 83 -9.24 -0.06 8.04
C CYS A 83 -10.29 -0.92 8.72
N ASP A 84 -11.18 -1.49 7.92
CA ASP A 84 -12.19 -2.43 8.41
C ASP A 84 -11.55 -3.80 8.67
N ASP A 85 -11.92 -4.47 9.76
CA ASP A 85 -11.46 -5.83 10.06
C ASP A 85 -12.09 -6.90 9.17
N ASP A 86 -13.23 -6.57 8.59
CA ASP A 86 -14.01 -7.49 7.77
C ASP A 86 -13.78 -7.25 6.28
N ASN A 87 -12.79 -7.93 5.75
CA ASN A 87 -12.70 -8.06 4.30
C ASN A 87 -12.04 -9.38 3.90
N ASN A 88 -12.64 -10.03 2.92
CA ASN A 88 -12.13 -11.23 2.28
C ASN A 88 -11.43 -10.89 0.95
N SER A 89 -10.98 -9.65 0.79
CA SER A 89 -10.30 -9.23 -0.42
C SER A 89 -9.02 -10.03 -0.66
N THR A 90 -8.83 -10.45 -1.89
CA THR A 90 -7.65 -11.22 -2.36
C THR A 90 -6.80 -10.45 -3.36
N CYS A 91 -7.16 -9.20 -3.67
CA CYS A 91 -6.44 -8.36 -4.62
C CYS A 91 -6.47 -6.90 -4.18
N GLY A 92 -5.33 -6.23 -4.30
CA GLY A 92 -5.24 -4.81 -3.98
C GLY A 92 -3.88 -4.19 -4.25
N ILE A 93 -3.83 -2.87 -4.07
CA ILE A 93 -2.62 -2.03 -4.22
C ILE A 93 -2.46 -1.13 -3.01
N GLY A 94 -1.24 -0.76 -2.70
CA GLY A 94 -0.92 0.13 -1.59
C GLY A 94 0.24 1.06 -1.91
N HIS A 95 0.28 2.20 -1.22
CA HIS A 95 1.26 3.25 -1.45
C HIS A 95 1.60 3.98 -0.15
N THR A 96 2.89 4.22 0.08
CA THR A 96 3.38 5.24 1.01
C THR A 96 3.93 6.39 0.19
N ARG A 97 3.37 7.59 0.38
CA ARG A 97 3.76 8.77 -0.37
C ARG A 97 4.82 9.55 0.39
N TRP A 98 5.81 10.04 -0.35
CA TRP A 98 6.64 11.16 0.04
C TRP A 98 6.37 12.29 -0.96
N ALA A 99 5.73 13.35 -0.50
CA ALA A 99 5.29 14.43 -1.37
C ALA A 99 6.47 15.23 -1.91
N THR A 100 6.65 15.20 -3.21
CA THR A 100 7.56 16.07 -3.97
C THR A 100 6.80 17.18 -4.68
N HIS A 101 5.48 17.03 -4.82
CA HIS A 101 4.59 17.99 -5.46
C HIS A 101 3.20 17.92 -4.83
N GLY A 102 2.59 19.07 -4.59
CA GLY A 102 1.30 19.16 -3.90
C GLY A 102 1.40 18.98 -2.39
N GLY A 103 0.40 19.47 -1.66
CA GLY A 103 0.34 19.40 -0.20
C GLY A 103 0.17 17.99 0.33
N VAL A 104 0.55 17.81 1.60
CA VAL A 104 0.30 16.59 2.36
C VAL A 104 -1.14 16.60 2.85
N THR A 105 -2.02 16.00 2.08
CA THR A 105 -3.46 15.92 2.37
C THR A 105 -4.00 14.54 2.04
N ASN A 106 -5.13 14.16 2.62
CA ASN A 106 -5.81 12.91 2.27
C ASN A 106 -6.23 12.89 0.78
N ALA A 107 -6.58 14.04 0.20
CA ALA A 107 -6.93 14.13 -1.21
C ALA A 107 -5.75 13.75 -2.12
N ASN A 108 -4.55 14.21 -1.77
CA ASN A 108 -3.33 13.96 -2.53
C ASN A 108 -2.64 12.63 -2.18
N ALA A 109 -3.07 11.96 -1.12
CA ALA A 109 -2.57 10.62 -0.79
C ALA A 109 -3.01 9.60 -1.85
N HIS A 110 -2.15 8.61 -2.10
CA HIS A 110 -2.44 7.49 -3.01
C HIS A 110 -2.96 6.27 -2.24
N PRO A 111 -3.71 5.37 -2.88
CA PRO A 111 -4.18 5.37 -4.27
C PRO A 111 -5.26 6.41 -4.57
N HIS A 112 -5.44 6.72 -5.85
CA HIS A 112 -6.61 7.45 -6.36
C HIS A 112 -7.63 6.47 -6.93
N LYS A 113 -8.93 6.78 -6.78
CA LYS A 113 -10.02 5.94 -7.27
C LYS A 113 -11.00 6.76 -8.10
N VAL A 114 -11.33 6.24 -9.28
CA VAL A 114 -12.40 6.76 -10.15
C VAL A 114 -13.24 5.58 -10.64
N GLY A 115 -14.51 5.56 -10.28
CA GLY A 115 -15.38 4.43 -10.63
C GLY A 115 -14.85 3.10 -10.09
N GLN A 116 -14.58 2.15 -10.97
CA GLN A 116 -14.03 0.83 -10.67
C GLN A 116 -12.52 0.71 -11.01
N VAL A 117 -11.83 1.82 -11.06
CA VAL A 117 -10.37 1.88 -11.27
C VAL A 117 -9.71 2.50 -10.06
N ALA A 118 -8.64 1.88 -9.58
CA ALA A 118 -7.73 2.46 -8.60
C ALA A 118 -6.31 2.45 -9.16
N LEU A 119 -5.57 3.53 -8.92
CA LEU A 119 -4.21 3.70 -9.41
C LEU A 119 -3.30 4.37 -8.36
N ILE A 120 -2.02 4.10 -8.46
CA ILE A 120 -0.94 4.66 -7.64
C ILE A 120 0.13 5.30 -8.50
#